data_6c664bb12d0d07fa1f58b47125d8d834
#
_entry.id   6c664bb12d0d07fa1f58b47125d8d834
#
_cell.length_a   1.000
_cell.length_b   1.000
_cell.length_c   1.000
_cell.angle_alpha   90.00
_cell.angle_beta   90.00
_cell.angle_gamma   90.00
#
_symmetry.space_group_name_H-M   'P 1'
#
loop_
_entity.id
_entity.type
_entity.pdbx_description
1 polymer ?
#
loop_
_entity_poly.entity_id
_entity_poly.type
_entity_poly.pdbx_seq_one_letter_code
_entity_poly.pdbx_strand_id
1 'polypeptide(L)'
;MAGGEPRSPSLHRSMNSIELLNSEIVDCRVCPRLVEWRKLVAREKRRAFLDQEYWGRPVPYFGDFEADRLIVGLAPAAHGANRTGRMFTGDRSGDWLFAALFRAGVANQPTSVDVSDGLRLTGALMAASCHCAPPDNKPLPSELAACNAYLRRLLADRPWRSILCLGSIAWTVVHRTFGCPIVKFGHVVTHRLDSGVLLVGCYHPSQQNTFTGRLTEPMLDAAIATWLER
;
A
#
# COMPACT_ATOMS: atom_id res chain seq x y z
N MET A 1 -14.91 -14.01 -57.04
CA MET A 1 -14.44 -12.89 -56.20
C MET A 1 -14.85 -13.19 -54.78
N ALA A 2 -13.92 -13.70 -53.96
CA ALA A 2 -14.16 -14.04 -52.58
C ALA A 2 -13.65 -12.91 -51.70
N GLY A 3 -14.56 -12.17 -51.07
CA GLY A 3 -14.23 -11.14 -50.09
C GLY A 3 -13.75 -11.73 -48.79
N GLY A 4 -12.46 -11.55 -48.49
CA GLY A 4 -11.90 -11.90 -47.20
C GLY A 4 -12.22 -10.82 -46.16
N GLU A 5 -13.01 -11.15 -45.15
CA GLU A 5 -13.20 -10.30 -43.95
C GLU A 5 -11.88 -10.16 -43.17
N PRO A 6 -11.51 -8.95 -42.73
CA PRO A 6 -10.35 -8.78 -41.87
C PRO A 6 -10.67 -9.32 -40.47
N ARG A 7 -9.95 -10.33 -40.02
CA ARG A 7 -9.97 -10.83 -38.65
C ARG A 7 -9.40 -9.76 -37.72
N SER A 8 -10.24 -9.22 -36.82
CA SER A 8 -9.82 -8.35 -35.74
C SER A 8 -8.82 -9.08 -34.84
N PRO A 9 -7.66 -8.51 -34.49
CA PRO A 9 -6.76 -9.11 -33.55
C PRO A 9 -7.40 -9.06 -32.14
N SER A 10 -7.72 -10.21 -31.59
CA SER A 10 -8.10 -10.35 -30.17
C SER A 10 -6.89 -10.05 -29.31
N LEU A 11 -6.82 -8.82 -28.79
CA LEU A 11 -5.85 -8.42 -27.77
C LEU A 11 -6.20 -9.10 -26.42
N HIS A 12 -5.89 -10.38 -26.27
CA HIS A 12 -5.70 -10.98 -24.97
C HIS A 12 -4.37 -10.44 -24.40
N ARG A 13 -4.43 -9.29 -23.73
CA ARG A 13 -3.32 -8.83 -22.89
C ARG A 13 -3.25 -9.80 -21.73
N SER A 14 -2.19 -10.62 -21.67
CA SER A 14 -1.93 -11.46 -20.49
C SER A 14 -1.81 -10.55 -19.26
N MET A 15 -2.58 -10.82 -18.22
CA MET A 15 -2.48 -10.10 -16.95
C MET A 15 -1.05 -10.22 -16.40
N ASN A 16 -0.48 -9.12 -15.94
CA ASN A 16 0.80 -9.18 -15.27
C ASN A 16 0.63 -9.82 -13.85
N SER A 17 1.75 -10.22 -13.23
CA SER A 17 1.74 -10.89 -11.92
C SER A 17 1.05 -10.07 -10.83
N ILE A 18 1.19 -8.73 -10.84
CA ILE A 18 0.57 -7.83 -9.87
C ILE A 18 -0.93 -7.68 -10.11
N GLU A 19 -1.38 -7.64 -11.35
CA GLU A 19 -2.82 -7.65 -11.67
C GLU A 19 -3.50 -8.92 -11.16
N LEU A 20 -2.83 -10.08 -11.33
CA LEU A 20 -3.32 -11.36 -10.80
C LEU A 20 -3.35 -11.34 -9.27
N LEU A 21 -2.29 -10.89 -8.61
CA LEU A 21 -2.25 -10.72 -7.15
C LEU A 21 -3.36 -9.81 -6.65
N ASN A 22 -3.60 -8.68 -7.32
CA ASN A 22 -4.66 -7.74 -6.96
C ASN A 22 -6.05 -8.38 -7.07
N SER A 23 -6.30 -9.16 -8.08
CA SER A 23 -7.55 -9.92 -8.24
C SER A 23 -7.76 -10.90 -7.08
N GLU A 24 -6.74 -11.68 -6.73
CA GLU A 24 -6.79 -12.61 -5.59
C GLU A 24 -6.97 -11.89 -4.25
N ILE A 25 -6.28 -10.76 -4.04
CA ILE A 25 -6.40 -9.93 -2.83
C ILE A 25 -7.83 -9.45 -2.66
N VAL A 26 -8.43 -8.87 -3.70
CA VAL A 26 -9.77 -8.29 -3.65
C VAL A 26 -10.84 -9.34 -3.28
N ASP A 27 -10.64 -10.60 -3.67
CA ASP A 27 -11.56 -11.70 -3.37
C ASP A 27 -11.23 -12.47 -2.08
N CYS A 28 -10.14 -12.10 -1.38
CA CYS A 28 -9.70 -12.77 -0.17
C CYS A 28 -10.72 -12.68 0.98
N ARG A 29 -10.95 -13.82 1.65
CA ARG A 29 -11.87 -13.94 2.81
C ARG A 29 -11.28 -14.79 3.95
N VAL A 30 -9.95 -14.91 4.00
CA VAL A 30 -9.23 -15.83 4.92
C VAL A 30 -9.38 -15.44 6.39
N CYS A 31 -9.58 -14.14 6.71
CA CYS A 31 -9.65 -13.64 8.08
C CYS A 31 -11.10 -13.26 8.45
N PRO A 32 -11.91 -14.13 9.11
CA PRO A 32 -13.34 -13.87 9.37
C PRO A 32 -13.58 -12.55 10.11
N ARG A 33 -12.81 -12.27 11.18
CA ARG A 33 -12.92 -11.01 11.95
C ARG A 33 -12.72 -9.78 11.08
N LEU A 34 -11.76 -9.78 10.16
CA LEU A 34 -11.53 -8.66 9.26
C LEU A 34 -12.61 -8.55 8.18
N VAL A 35 -13.11 -9.69 7.69
CA VAL A 35 -14.23 -9.72 6.72
C VAL A 35 -15.48 -9.11 7.33
N GLU A 36 -15.83 -9.51 8.54
CA GLU A 36 -16.99 -8.99 9.28
C GLU A 36 -16.83 -7.49 9.54
N TRP A 37 -15.68 -7.08 10.10
CA TRP A 37 -15.42 -5.69 10.44
C TRP A 37 -15.45 -4.75 9.24
N ARG A 38 -14.73 -5.05 8.15
CA ARG A 38 -14.70 -4.18 6.97
C ARG A 38 -16.06 -4.02 6.31
N LYS A 39 -16.90 -5.10 6.32
CA LYS A 39 -18.27 -5.08 5.83
C LYS A 39 -19.20 -4.31 6.76
N LEU A 40 -19.05 -4.48 8.09
CA LEU A 40 -19.79 -3.72 9.08
C LEU A 40 -19.57 -2.22 8.90
N VAL A 41 -18.30 -1.81 8.83
CA VAL A 41 -17.92 -0.40 8.59
C VAL A 41 -18.49 0.12 7.27
N ALA A 42 -18.49 -0.69 6.22
CA ALA A 42 -19.04 -0.30 4.91
C ALA A 42 -20.57 -0.13 4.94
N ARG A 43 -21.27 -0.91 5.76
CA ARG A 43 -22.73 -0.81 5.94
C ARG A 43 -23.12 0.35 6.84
N GLU A 44 -22.46 0.51 8.00
CA GLU A 44 -22.80 1.53 8.99
C GLU A 44 -22.30 2.91 8.62
N LYS A 45 -21.19 2.97 7.92
CA LYS A 45 -20.54 4.18 7.43
C LYS A 45 -20.23 5.19 8.57
N ARG A 46 -19.54 6.24 8.25
CA ARG A 46 -19.35 7.40 9.11
C ARG A 46 -20.32 8.49 8.67
N ARG A 47 -20.88 9.27 9.59
CA ARG A 47 -21.81 10.36 9.30
C ARG A 47 -21.37 11.29 8.15
N ALA A 48 -20.09 11.61 8.06
CA ALA A 48 -19.54 12.46 7.01
C ALA A 48 -19.48 11.79 5.61
N PHE A 49 -19.80 10.49 5.49
CA PHE A 49 -19.68 9.72 4.25
C PHE A 49 -20.91 8.82 4.01
N LEU A 50 -22.08 9.21 4.54
CA LEU A 50 -23.32 8.40 4.42
C LEU A 50 -23.76 8.20 2.97
N ASP A 51 -23.53 9.19 2.13
CA ASP A 51 -23.88 9.25 0.70
C ASP A 51 -22.85 8.57 -0.20
N GLN A 52 -21.70 8.14 0.34
CA GLN A 52 -20.67 7.47 -0.43
C GLN A 52 -20.85 5.96 -0.38
N GLU A 53 -20.57 5.30 -1.49
CA GLU A 53 -20.44 3.86 -1.51
C GLU A 53 -19.04 3.48 -0.98
N TYR A 54 -19.02 2.58 0.00
CA TYR A 54 -17.79 2.06 0.54
C TYR A 54 -17.33 0.83 -0.24
N TRP A 55 -16.05 0.76 -0.55
CA TRP A 55 -15.41 -0.41 -1.14
C TRP A 55 -15.64 -1.68 -0.31
N GLY A 56 -15.39 -1.66 1.00
CA GLY A 56 -15.69 -2.74 1.95
C GLY A 56 -15.03 -4.10 1.65
N ARG A 57 -14.04 -4.15 0.77
CA ARG A 57 -13.28 -5.33 0.35
C ARG A 57 -11.80 -5.17 0.69
N PRO A 58 -10.96 -6.23 0.59
CA PRO A 58 -9.50 -6.05 0.69
C PRO A 58 -9.01 -5.03 -0.32
N VAL A 59 -8.08 -4.18 0.08
CA VAL A 59 -7.56 -3.11 -0.76
C VAL A 59 -6.35 -3.62 -1.55
N PRO A 60 -6.36 -3.56 -2.90
CA PRO A 60 -5.28 -4.05 -3.73
C PRO A 60 -4.02 -3.19 -3.64
N TYR A 61 -2.93 -3.62 -4.25
CA TYR A 61 -1.75 -2.81 -4.52
C TYR A 61 -2.11 -1.63 -5.43
N PHE A 62 -1.43 -0.52 -5.23
CA PHE A 62 -1.65 0.71 -6.01
C PHE A 62 -0.32 1.33 -6.45
N GLY A 63 -0.25 1.78 -7.68
CA GLY A 63 0.89 2.52 -8.22
C GLY A 63 1.38 2.00 -9.55
N ASP A 64 2.67 2.16 -9.80
CA ASP A 64 3.34 1.71 -11.00
C ASP A 64 3.69 0.21 -10.89
N PHE A 65 3.08 -0.63 -11.71
CA PHE A 65 3.26 -2.07 -11.67
C PHE A 65 4.62 -2.53 -12.23
N GLU A 66 5.37 -1.65 -12.84
CA GLU A 66 6.74 -1.91 -13.31
C GLU A 66 7.81 -1.32 -12.35
N ALA A 67 7.38 -0.72 -11.23
CA ALA A 67 8.26 -0.11 -10.26
C ALA A 67 9.26 -1.08 -9.64
N ASP A 68 10.45 -0.58 -9.36
CA ASP A 68 11.50 -1.25 -8.57
C ASP A 68 11.58 -0.75 -7.13
N ARG A 69 10.68 0.16 -6.72
CA ARG A 69 10.56 0.70 -5.37
C ARG A 69 9.19 0.43 -4.77
N LEU A 70 9.20 0.04 -3.49
CA LEU A 70 7.99 -0.35 -2.78
C LEU A 70 7.78 0.53 -1.54
N ILE A 71 6.53 0.89 -1.28
CA ILE A 71 6.08 1.49 -0.02
C ILE A 71 5.17 0.49 0.69
N VAL A 72 5.50 0.13 1.94
CA VAL A 72 4.72 -0.84 2.72
C VAL A 72 4.15 -0.15 3.95
N GLY A 73 2.81 -0.11 4.04
CA GLY A 73 2.08 0.36 5.21
C GLY A 73 1.61 -0.79 6.12
N LEU A 74 0.80 -0.44 7.12
CA LEU A 74 0.22 -1.41 8.05
C LEU A 74 -1.03 -2.07 7.46
N ALA A 75 -2.09 -1.30 7.27
CA ALA A 75 -3.42 -1.77 6.86
C ALA A 75 -4.28 -0.60 6.40
N PRO A 76 -5.36 -0.86 5.63
CA PRO A 76 -6.36 0.14 5.27
C PRO A 76 -7.03 0.76 6.50
N ALA A 77 -7.19 2.09 6.52
CA ALA A 77 -8.02 2.75 7.51
C ALA A 77 -9.52 2.49 7.23
N ALA A 78 -10.33 2.33 8.29
CA ALA A 78 -11.73 1.98 8.19
C ALA A 78 -12.56 2.95 7.32
N HIS A 79 -12.32 4.25 7.43
CA HIS A 79 -13.02 5.31 6.67
C HIS A 79 -12.12 6.00 5.61
N GLY A 80 -10.88 5.52 5.42
CA GLY A 80 -9.97 5.88 4.35
C GLY A 80 -9.98 4.82 3.25
N ALA A 81 -8.93 4.01 3.15
CA ALA A 81 -8.77 3.03 2.09
C ALA A 81 -9.86 1.93 2.05
N ASN A 82 -10.45 1.53 3.20
CA ASN A 82 -11.60 0.64 3.21
C ASN A 82 -12.87 1.28 2.62
N ARG A 83 -12.97 2.62 2.64
CA ARG A 83 -14.02 3.37 1.96
C ARG A 83 -13.74 3.51 0.48
N THR A 84 -12.54 3.92 0.12
CA THR A 84 -12.19 4.34 -1.23
C THR A 84 -11.70 3.20 -2.14
N GLY A 85 -11.22 2.09 -1.58
CA GLY A 85 -10.64 0.98 -2.35
C GLY A 85 -9.18 1.20 -2.79
N ARG A 86 -8.54 2.32 -2.42
CA ARG A 86 -7.15 2.61 -2.76
C ARG A 86 -6.31 2.90 -1.51
N MET A 87 -5.09 2.34 -1.45
CA MET A 87 -4.17 2.53 -0.33
C MET A 87 -3.91 4.02 -0.05
N PHE A 88 -3.87 4.41 1.23
CA PHE A 88 -3.61 5.78 1.70
C PHE A 88 -4.51 6.84 1.05
N THR A 89 -5.78 6.51 0.77
CA THR A 89 -6.70 7.41 0.07
C THR A 89 -7.88 7.80 0.96
N GLY A 90 -8.17 9.09 1.01
CA GLY A 90 -9.33 9.64 1.72
C GLY A 90 -9.18 9.66 3.23
N ASP A 91 -7.96 9.72 3.73
CA ASP A 91 -7.62 9.93 5.13
C ASP A 91 -6.35 10.78 5.30
N ARG A 92 -6.12 11.25 6.53
CA ARG A 92 -5.00 12.16 6.81
C ARG A 92 -3.62 11.55 6.57
N SER A 93 -3.47 10.24 6.71
CA SER A 93 -2.18 9.59 6.42
C SER A 93 -1.86 9.68 4.94
N GLY A 94 -2.87 9.56 4.10
CA GLY A 94 -2.78 9.78 2.66
C GLY A 94 -2.42 11.21 2.31
N ASP A 95 -3.08 12.22 2.93
CA ASP A 95 -2.78 13.63 2.69
C ASP A 95 -1.28 13.93 2.89
N TRP A 96 -0.71 13.46 4.00
CA TRP A 96 0.71 13.65 4.30
C TRP A 96 1.63 12.91 3.33
N LEU A 97 1.32 11.63 3.08
CA LEU A 97 2.17 10.78 2.24
C LEU A 97 2.20 11.28 0.80
N PHE A 98 1.03 11.56 0.22
CA PHE A 98 0.99 11.98 -1.19
C PHE A 98 1.50 13.40 -1.40
N ALA A 99 1.32 14.31 -0.44
CA ALA A 99 1.97 15.62 -0.50
C ALA A 99 3.51 15.50 -0.54
N ALA A 100 4.08 14.60 0.27
CA ALA A 100 5.53 14.36 0.27
C ALA A 100 6.00 13.64 -1.01
N LEU A 101 5.27 12.62 -1.48
CA LEU A 101 5.57 11.93 -2.74
C LEU A 101 5.47 12.87 -3.96
N PHE A 102 4.55 13.83 -3.94
CA PHE A 102 4.45 14.86 -4.98
C PHE A 102 5.66 15.78 -4.97
N ARG A 103 6.10 16.27 -3.79
CA ARG A 103 7.34 17.07 -3.67
C ARG A 103 8.56 16.30 -4.17
N ALA A 104 8.58 14.99 -3.99
CA ALA A 104 9.65 14.11 -4.46
C ALA A 104 9.54 13.70 -5.94
N GLY A 105 8.52 14.14 -6.67
CA GLY A 105 8.30 13.80 -8.09
C GLY A 105 7.81 12.37 -8.35
N VAL A 106 7.38 11.65 -7.31
CA VAL A 106 6.87 10.26 -7.41
C VAL A 106 5.37 10.23 -7.68
N ALA A 107 4.60 11.17 -7.13
CA ALA A 107 3.17 11.33 -7.39
C ALA A 107 2.91 12.49 -8.36
N ASN A 108 1.89 12.38 -9.21
CA ASN A 108 1.51 13.45 -10.15
C ASN A 108 0.66 14.56 -9.53
N GLN A 109 0.16 14.36 -8.30
CA GLN A 109 -0.62 15.33 -7.53
C GLN A 109 -0.41 15.14 -6.03
N PRO A 110 -0.61 16.19 -5.21
CA PRO A 110 -0.37 16.11 -3.75
C PRO A 110 -1.54 15.52 -2.96
N THR A 111 -2.69 15.28 -3.59
CA THR A 111 -3.93 14.85 -2.95
C THR A 111 -4.32 13.44 -3.36
N SER A 112 -5.03 12.72 -2.46
CA SER A 112 -5.56 11.38 -2.71
C SER A 112 -6.95 11.27 -2.07
N VAL A 113 -7.99 11.56 -2.84
CA VAL A 113 -9.37 11.71 -2.36
C VAL A 113 -10.20 10.45 -2.61
N ASP A 114 -10.17 9.93 -3.84
CA ASP A 114 -10.87 8.72 -4.26
C ASP A 114 -10.14 8.03 -5.44
N VAL A 115 -10.64 6.89 -5.90
CA VAL A 115 -10.00 6.10 -6.97
C VAL A 115 -10.07 6.77 -8.35
N SER A 116 -10.97 7.73 -8.55
CA SER A 116 -11.18 8.41 -9.84
C SER A 116 -10.50 9.78 -9.92
N ASP A 117 -9.77 10.20 -8.89
CA ASP A 117 -9.15 11.54 -8.78
C ASP A 117 -7.93 11.76 -9.71
N GLY A 118 -7.57 10.76 -10.50
CA GLY A 118 -6.47 10.86 -11.47
C GLY A 118 -5.07 10.70 -10.87
N LEU A 119 -4.95 10.37 -9.56
CA LEU A 119 -3.65 10.13 -8.93
C LEU A 119 -2.91 8.95 -9.58
N ARG A 120 -1.65 9.17 -9.88
CA ARG A 120 -0.71 8.17 -10.40
C ARG A 120 0.62 8.26 -9.67
N LEU A 121 1.30 7.12 -9.56
CA LEU A 121 2.68 7.04 -9.10
C LEU A 121 3.59 6.64 -10.26
N THR A 122 4.80 7.14 -10.24
CA THR A 122 5.87 6.78 -11.20
C THR A 122 7.03 6.16 -10.43
N GLY A 123 7.45 4.96 -10.82
CA GLY A 123 8.55 4.22 -10.22
C GLY A 123 8.32 3.77 -8.78
N ALA A 124 7.07 3.74 -8.33
CA ALA A 124 6.69 3.32 -6.98
C ALA A 124 5.42 2.48 -6.96
N LEU A 125 5.42 1.41 -6.17
CA LEU A 125 4.26 0.58 -5.86
C LEU A 125 3.93 0.70 -4.37
N MET A 126 2.65 0.69 -4.01
CA MET A 126 2.18 0.67 -2.62
C MET A 126 1.57 -0.67 -2.25
N ALA A 127 1.95 -1.16 -1.08
CA ALA A 127 1.43 -2.36 -0.44
C ALA A 127 1.10 -2.11 1.04
N ALA A 128 0.45 -3.06 1.67
CA ALA A 128 0.25 -3.09 3.10
C ALA A 128 0.58 -4.46 3.68
N SER A 129 0.94 -4.49 4.97
CA SER A 129 1.15 -5.74 5.72
C SER A 129 -0.15 -6.53 5.89
N CYS A 130 -1.30 -5.83 5.83
CA CYS A 130 -2.64 -6.41 5.84
C CYS A 130 -3.53 -5.64 4.85
N HIS A 131 -4.26 -6.35 4.00
CA HIS A 131 -5.10 -5.75 2.95
C HIS A 131 -6.54 -5.42 3.38
N CYS A 132 -6.94 -5.80 4.59
CA CYS A 132 -8.24 -5.48 5.16
C CYS A 132 -8.10 -4.48 6.31
N ALA A 133 -9.07 -3.56 6.45
CA ALA A 133 -9.15 -2.69 7.62
C ALA A 133 -9.39 -3.52 8.90
N PRO A 134 -8.54 -3.40 9.92
CA PRO A 134 -8.76 -4.06 11.19
C PRO A 134 -9.51 -3.14 12.17
N PRO A 135 -10.24 -3.69 13.17
CA PRO A 135 -10.71 -2.90 14.30
C PRO A 135 -9.57 -2.12 14.97
N ASP A 136 -9.81 -0.87 15.33
CA ASP A 136 -8.86 0.03 16.02
C ASP A 136 -7.50 0.19 15.30
N ASN A 137 -7.44 -0.06 14.00
CA ASN A 137 -6.20 -0.13 13.21
C ASN A 137 -5.18 -1.15 13.77
N LYS A 138 -5.66 -2.22 14.43
CA LYS A 138 -4.83 -3.25 15.08
C LYS A 138 -5.10 -4.63 14.48
N PRO A 139 -4.38 -5.03 13.43
CA PRO A 139 -4.44 -6.41 12.95
C PRO A 139 -3.84 -7.37 13.98
N LEU A 140 -4.40 -8.57 14.09
CA LEU A 140 -3.83 -9.63 14.92
C LEU A 140 -2.57 -10.21 14.26
N PRO A 141 -1.64 -10.78 15.06
CA PRO A 141 -0.46 -11.46 14.49
C PRO A 141 -0.82 -12.57 13.50
N SER A 142 -1.89 -13.32 13.75
CA SER A 142 -2.40 -14.37 12.84
C SER A 142 -2.92 -13.80 11.52
N GLU A 143 -3.53 -12.62 11.54
CA GLU A 143 -4.02 -11.93 10.33
C GLU A 143 -2.86 -11.38 9.49
N LEU A 144 -1.84 -10.81 10.14
CA LEU A 144 -0.61 -10.41 9.47
C LEU A 144 0.10 -11.62 8.85
N ALA A 145 0.18 -12.74 9.57
CA ALA A 145 0.79 -13.98 9.06
C ALA A 145 0.04 -14.54 7.85
N ALA A 146 -1.30 -14.60 7.91
CA ALA A 146 -2.13 -15.04 6.79
C ALA A 146 -1.98 -14.11 5.57
N CYS A 147 -2.01 -12.80 5.79
CA CYS A 147 -1.92 -11.80 4.72
C CYS A 147 -0.51 -11.73 4.10
N ASN A 148 0.53 -12.14 4.84
CA ASN A 148 1.93 -12.11 4.39
C ASN A 148 2.20 -12.99 3.16
N ALA A 149 1.33 -13.94 2.84
CA ALA A 149 1.44 -14.73 1.61
C ALA A 149 1.46 -13.84 0.34
N TYR A 150 0.66 -12.78 0.32
CA TYR A 150 0.63 -11.82 -0.79
C TYR A 150 1.90 -10.97 -0.86
N LEU A 151 2.36 -10.44 0.28
CA LEU A 151 3.61 -9.66 0.32
C LEU A 151 4.82 -10.52 -0.07
N ARG A 152 4.88 -11.78 0.36
CA ARG A 152 5.95 -12.71 -0.03
C ARG A 152 5.99 -12.92 -1.54
N ARG A 153 4.85 -13.14 -2.17
CA ARG A 153 4.74 -13.29 -3.63
C ARG A 153 5.14 -12.01 -4.34
N LEU A 154 4.70 -10.85 -3.85
CA LEU A 154 5.09 -9.55 -4.40
C LEU A 154 6.61 -9.33 -4.30
N LEU A 155 7.23 -9.63 -3.15
CA LEU A 155 8.67 -9.44 -2.97
C LEU A 155 9.51 -10.43 -3.81
N ALA A 156 8.97 -11.59 -4.15
CA ALA A 156 9.61 -12.57 -5.02
C ALA A 156 9.40 -12.30 -6.53
N ASP A 157 8.48 -11.42 -6.89
CA ASP A 157 8.09 -11.18 -8.29
C ASP A 157 9.22 -10.53 -9.11
N ARG A 158 10.03 -9.68 -8.48
CA ARG A 158 11.11 -8.94 -9.13
C ARG A 158 12.20 -8.49 -8.16
N PRO A 159 13.38 -8.09 -8.65
CA PRO A 159 14.37 -7.43 -7.80
C PRO A 159 13.88 -6.03 -7.41
N TRP A 160 13.72 -5.81 -6.10
CA TRP A 160 13.40 -4.51 -5.54
C TRP A 160 14.68 -3.73 -5.25
N ARG A 161 14.70 -2.44 -5.58
CA ARG A 161 15.80 -1.53 -5.25
C ARG A 161 15.72 -1.08 -3.80
N SER A 162 14.56 -0.58 -3.40
CA SER A 162 14.34 -0.06 -2.06
C SER A 162 12.89 -0.23 -1.58
N ILE A 163 12.71 -0.36 -0.26
CA ILE A 163 11.41 -0.53 0.38
C ILE A 163 11.29 0.48 1.53
N LEU A 164 10.33 1.40 1.43
CA LEU A 164 9.95 2.33 2.49
C LEU A 164 8.92 1.67 3.41
N CYS A 165 9.30 1.42 4.67
CA CYS A 165 8.43 0.80 5.67
C CYS A 165 7.80 1.87 6.56
N LEU A 166 6.49 2.10 6.42
CA LEU A 166 5.73 3.09 7.20
C LEU A 166 5.28 2.48 8.54
N GLY A 167 6.07 2.69 9.58
CA GLY A 167 5.84 2.21 10.94
C GLY A 167 6.56 0.90 11.28
N SER A 168 6.69 0.65 12.59
CA SER A 168 7.45 -0.49 13.13
C SER A 168 6.88 -1.86 12.75
N ILE A 169 5.55 -1.95 12.56
CA ILE A 169 4.92 -3.23 12.16
C ILE A 169 5.28 -3.55 10.72
N ALA A 170 5.16 -2.59 9.79
CA ALA A 170 5.57 -2.78 8.40
C ALA A 170 7.05 -3.16 8.30
N TRP A 171 7.92 -2.46 9.05
CA TRP A 171 9.34 -2.78 9.16
C TRP A 171 9.59 -4.23 9.57
N THR A 172 8.94 -4.66 10.66
CA THR A 172 9.07 -6.03 11.17
C THR A 172 8.54 -7.07 10.19
N VAL A 173 7.39 -6.81 9.55
CA VAL A 173 6.80 -7.73 8.58
C VAL A 173 7.70 -7.89 7.36
N VAL A 174 8.24 -6.81 6.82
CA VAL A 174 9.16 -6.86 5.66
C VAL A 174 10.41 -7.66 6.00
N HIS A 175 11.07 -7.42 7.15
CA HIS A 175 12.23 -8.20 7.59
C HIS A 175 11.92 -9.70 7.68
N ARG A 176 10.79 -10.04 8.33
CA ARG A 176 10.35 -11.44 8.44
C ARG A 176 10.06 -12.07 7.08
N THR A 177 9.53 -11.30 6.14
CA THR A 177 9.24 -11.81 4.79
C THR A 177 10.52 -12.13 4.02
N PHE A 178 11.57 -11.34 4.20
CA PHE A 178 12.91 -11.64 3.66
C PHE A 178 13.66 -12.71 4.44
N GLY A 179 13.19 -13.10 5.64
CA GLY A 179 13.89 -14.06 6.50
C GLY A 179 15.18 -13.50 7.11
N CYS A 180 15.36 -12.18 7.18
CA CYS A 180 16.55 -11.53 7.70
C CYS A 180 16.39 -11.07 9.16
N PRO A 181 17.50 -10.89 9.91
CA PRO A 181 17.47 -10.34 11.26
C PRO A 181 16.79 -8.98 11.31
N ILE A 182 15.93 -8.77 12.32
CA ILE A 182 15.20 -7.51 12.47
C ILE A 182 16.13 -6.48 13.12
N VAL A 183 16.51 -5.46 12.36
CA VAL A 183 17.23 -4.29 12.89
C VAL A 183 16.23 -3.43 13.71
N LYS A 184 16.73 -2.79 14.77
CA LYS A 184 15.90 -1.90 15.61
C LYS A 184 15.26 -0.81 14.76
N PHE A 185 13.94 -0.73 14.81
CA PHE A 185 13.17 0.28 14.08
C PHE A 185 13.47 1.71 14.55
N GLY A 186 13.62 2.61 13.61
CA GLY A 186 13.75 4.05 13.83
C GLY A 186 13.33 4.82 12.58
N HIS A 187 13.19 6.13 12.72
CA HIS A 187 12.97 7.01 11.58
C HIS A 187 14.28 7.19 10.81
N VAL A 188 14.23 7.01 9.47
CA VAL A 188 15.40 7.02 8.55
C VAL A 188 16.47 5.95 8.89
N VAL A 189 16.14 4.97 9.74
CA VAL A 189 17.01 3.81 9.91
C VAL A 189 16.99 3.00 8.62
N THR A 190 18.17 2.63 8.15
CA THR A 190 18.34 1.83 6.93
C THR A 190 18.87 0.45 7.25
N HIS A 191 18.51 -0.53 6.44
CA HIS A 191 19.09 -1.86 6.44
C HIS A 191 19.24 -2.32 4.99
N ARG A 192 20.47 -2.48 4.53
CA ARG A 192 20.75 -3.05 3.21
C ARG A 192 20.88 -4.57 3.34
N LEU A 193 20.02 -5.29 2.64
CA LEU A 193 20.02 -6.75 2.60
C LEU A 193 21.17 -7.28 1.73
N ASP A 194 21.56 -8.54 1.92
CA ASP A 194 22.57 -9.21 1.09
C ASP A 194 22.19 -9.24 -0.40
N SER A 195 20.89 -9.24 -0.68
CA SER A 195 20.35 -9.11 -2.05
C SER A 195 20.53 -7.72 -2.68
N GLY A 196 21.04 -6.74 -1.91
CA GLY A 196 21.19 -5.34 -2.34
C GLY A 196 19.97 -4.45 -2.07
N VAL A 197 18.83 -5.00 -1.68
CA VAL A 197 17.61 -4.24 -1.38
C VAL A 197 17.83 -3.32 -0.18
N LEU A 198 17.53 -2.02 -0.32
CA LEU A 198 17.59 -1.05 0.77
C LEU A 198 16.23 -0.97 1.48
N LEU A 199 16.16 -1.35 2.75
CA LEU A 199 15.02 -1.10 3.61
C LEU A 199 15.18 0.26 4.31
N VAL A 200 14.13 1.08 4.32
CA VAL A 200 14.13 2.39 4.98
C VAL A 200 12.95 2.45 5.96
N GLY A 201 13.23 2.68 7.24
CA GLY A 201 12.21 2.87 8.28
C GLY A 201 11.71 4.32 8.30
N CYS A 202 10.41 4.50 8.32
CA CYS A 202 9.78 5.81 8.48
C CYS A 202 8.69 5.74 9.55
N TYR A 203 8.58 6.74 10.42
CA TYR A 203 7.41 6.87 11.29
C TYR A 203 6.15 6.97 10.45
N HIS A 204 5.10 6.26 10.85
CA HIS A 204 3.84 6.24 10.11
C HIS A 204 3.20 7.64 10.09
N PRO A 205 2.72 8.16 8.93
CA PRO A 205 2.08 9.47 8.83
C PRO A 205 0.66 9.49 9.41
N SER A 206 0.43 8.81 10.54
CA SER A 206 -0.83 8.80 11.27
C SER A 206 -1.12 10.14 11.94
N GLN A 207 -2.39 10.44 12.17
CA GLN A 207 -2.81 11.63 12.93
C GLN A 207 -2.07 11.75 14.26
N GLN A 208 -1.91 10.65 14.99
CA GLN A 208 -1.18 10.64 16.26
C GLN A 208 0.25 11.16 16.10
N ASN A 209 1.00 10.69 15.10
CA ASN A 209 2.39 11.08 14.92
C ASN A 209 2.52 12.51 14.36
N THR A 210 1.60 12.93 13.49
CA THR A 210 1.63 14.27 12.87
C THR A 210 1.17 15.35 13.83
N PHE A 211 0.12 15.12 14.64
CA PHE A 211 -0.37 16.09 15.62
C PHE A 211 0.55 16.26 16.82
N THR A 212 1.28 15.22 17.21
CA THR A 212 2.24 15.28 18.32
C THR A 212 3.62 15.77 17.89
N GLY A 213 3.83 16.06 16.60
CA GLY A 213 5.14 16.46 16.07
C GLY A 213 6.18 15.34 16.04
N ARG A 214 5.78 14.09 16.32
CA ARG A 214 6.67 12.92 16.21
C ARG A 214 7.11 12.68 14.76
N LEU A 215 6.26 13.02 13.80
CA LEU A 215 6.58 13.08 12.39
C LEU A 215 6.24 14.47 11.87
N THR A 216 7.21 15.16 11.29
CA THR A 216 7.06 16.44 10.60
C THR A 216 7.20 16.25 9.09
N GLU A 217 6.78 17.25 8.30
CA GLU A 217 6.94 17.18 6.84
C GLU A 217 8.41 17.03 6.41
N PRO A 218 9.39 17.82 6.94
CA PRO A 218 10.79 17.61 6.60
C PRO A 218 11.32 16.22 6.95
N MET A 219 10.83 15.63 8.05
CA MET A 219 11.20 14.26 8.39
C MET A 219 10.69 13.27 7.36
N LEU A 220 9.43 13.39 6.94
CA LEU A 220 8.86 12.51 5.92
C LEU A 220 9.59 12.66 4.59
N ASP A 221 9.89 13.89 4.18
CA ASP A 221 10.66 14.20 2.97
C ASP A 221 12.07 13.56 3.03
N ALA A 222 12.76 13.62 4.18
CA ALA A 222 14.05 12.98 4.38
C ALA A 222 14.00 11.44 4.23
N ALA A 223 12.96 10.81 4.79
CA ALA A 223 12.78 9.37 4.64
C ALA A 223 12.50 8.96 3.19
N ILE A 224 11.72 9.76 2.45
CA ILE A 224 11.45 9.54 1.02
C ILE A 224 12.72 9.78 0.21
N ALA A 225 13.50 10.83 0.49
CA ALA A 225 14.77 11.08 -0.18
C ALA A 225 15.74 9.91 -0.02
N THR A 226 15.92 9.40 1.21
CA THR A 226 16.75 8.21 1.49
C THR A 226 16.25 6.97 0.74
N TRP A 227 14.92 6.76 0.67
CA TRP A 227 14.34 5.65 -0.08
C TRP A 227 14.55 5.77 -1.59
N LEU A 228 14.64 6.98 -2.13
CA LEU A 228 14.89 7.25 -3.56
C LEU A 228 16.38 7.17 -3.95
N GLU A 229 17.29 7.10 -2.99
CA GLU A 229 18.73 6.99 -3.26
C GLU A 229 19.05 5.79 -4.17
N ARG A 230 20.13 5.96 -4.97
CA ARG A 230 20.56 4.98 -5.99
C ARG A 230 21.41 3.86 -5.38
#